data_49bdd4f5da5688b9af2140f42ca74111
#
_entry.id   49bdd4f5da5688b9af2140f42ca74111
#
_cell.length_a   1.000
_cell.length_b   1.000
_cell.length_c   1.000
_cell.angle_alpha   90.00
_cell.angle_beta   90.00
_cell.angle_gamma   90.00
#
_symmetry.space_group_name_H-M   'P 1'
#
loop_
_entity.id
_entity.type
_entity.pdbx_description
1 polymer ?
#
loop_
_entity_poly.entity_id
_entity_poly.type
_entity_poly.pdbx_seq_one_letter_code
_entity_poly.pdbx_strand_id
1 'polypeptide(L)'
;MSGKFKERRDFIGMAFGATAALGGIFALGGMKKSWDPLPSVVAAGVTTVDLSGVKEGELYTVKWRKKPVFILKKSADMQTNDKRDVVVGSDRYLVCIGLCTHLGCIPGYKPASQEFVCACHGGIFNASGENVFGPPPRPLDIPPFKIEGTNLVLGEEGPEYKALMQA
;
A
#
# COMPACT_ATOMS: atom_id res chain seq x y z
N MET A 1 -14.90 52.59 -28.23
CA MET A 1 -14.38 52.25 -26.88
C MET A 1 -12.97 52.77 -26.76
N SER A 2 -12.80 53.95 -26.12
CA SER A 2 -11.52 54.67 -26.02
C SER A 2 -10.68 54.03 -24.92
N GLY A 3 -9.56 53.41 -25.28
CA GLY A 3 -8.62 52.80 -24.36
C GLY A 3 -7.95 53.83 -23.48
N LYS A 4 -8.29 53.80 -22.19
CA LYS A 4 -7.71 54.65 -21.16
C LYS A 4 -6.33 54.14 -20.71
N PHE A 5 -5.30 54.32 -21.54
CA PHE A 5 -3.93 54.30 -21.04
C PHE A 5 -3.36 55.70 -21.17
N LYS A 6 -3.84 56.61 -20.38
CA LYS A 6 -3.48 58.03 -20.49
C LYS A 6 -2.33 58.48 -19.62
N GLU A 7 -1.86 57.70 -18.67
CA GLU A 7 -0.84 58.14 -17.73
C GLU A 7 0.28 57.12 -17.51
N ARG A 8 1.53 57.59 -17.35
CA ARG A 8 2.71 56.77 -16.99
C ARG A 8 2.46 55.91 -15.76
N ARG A 9 1.65 56.42 -14.83
CA ARG A 9 1.26 55.72 -13.60
C ARG A 9 0.45 54.45 -13.89
N ASP A 10 -0.50 54.51 -14.84
CA ASP A 10 -1.35 53.37 -15.20
C ASP A 10 -0.53 52.26 -15.89
N PHE A 11 0.44 52.65 -16.72
CA PHE A 11 1.39 51.73 -17.35
C PHE A 11 2.26 51.02 -16.32
N ILE A 12 2.83 51.76 -15.36
CA ILE A 12 3.65 51.19 -14.29
C ILE A 12 2.82 50.25 -13.43
N GLY A 13 1.58 50.63 -13.08
CA GLY A 13 0.66 49.77 -12.30
C GLY A 13 0.34 48.46 -13.02
N MET A 14 0.10 48.51 -14.33
CA MET A 14 -0.13 47.30 -15.11
C MET A 14 1.12 46.42 -15.24
N ALA A 15 2.27 47.00 -15.52
CA ALA A 15 3.52 46.29 -15.62
C ALA A 15 3.85 45.57 -14.30
N PHE A 16 3.66 46.27 -13.18
CA PHE A 16 3.84 45.69 -11.85
C PHE A 16 2.84 44.58 -11.56
N GLY A 17 1.56 44.78 -11.88
CA GLY A 17 0.51 43.77 -11.74
C GLY A 17 0.76 42.53 -12.58
N ALA A 18 1.18 42.70 -13.84
CA ALA A 18 1.52 41.59 -14.73
C ALA A 18 2.72 40.78 -14.20
N THR A 19 3.77 41.49 -13.74
CA THR A 19 4.96 40.84 -13.17
C THR A 19 4.63 40.11 -11.89
N ALA A 20 3.80 40.69 -11.02
CA ALA A 20 3.33 40.03 -9.78
C ALA A 20 2.46 38.78 -10.08
N ALA A 21 1.58 38.89 -11.07
CA ALA A 21 0.76 37.74 -11.49
C ALA A 21 1.61 36.59 -12.05
N LEU A 22 2.57 36.92 -12.94
CA LEU A 22 3.50 35.89 -13.46
C LEU A 22 4.36 35.28 -12.36
N GLY A 23 4.91 36.12 -11.46
CA GLY A 23 5.68 35.66 -10.31
C GLY A 23 4.84 34.73 -9.39
N GLY A 24 3.59 35.07 -9.14
CA GLY A 24 2.65 34.25 -8.39
C GLY A 24 2.40 32.90 -9.05
N ILE A 25 2.17 32.84 -10.37
CA ILE A 25 2.00 31.61 -11.12
C ILE A 25 3.24 30.71 -11.02
N PHE A 26 4.43 31.27 -11.21
CA PHE A 26 5.68 30.51 -11.07
C PHE A 26 5.92 30.02 -9.64
N ALA A 27 5.61 30.85 -8.64
CA ALA A 27 5.72 30.47 -7.24
C ALA A 27 4.78 29.30 -6.91
N LEU A 28 3.52 29.36 -7.33
CA LEU A 28 2.54 28.26 -7.14
C LEU A 28 2.97 26.99 -7.87
N GLY A 29 3.48 27.10 -9.09
CA GLY A 29 4.04 25.97 -9.84
C GLY A 29 5.23 25.32 -9.14
N GLY A 30 6.15 26.14 -8.60
CA GLY A 30 7.28 25.68 -7.80
C GLY A 30 6.85 24.99 -6.51
N MET A 31 5.88 25.56 -5.79
CA MET A 31 5.30 24.95 -4.58
C MET A 31 4.66 23.61 -4.89
N LYS A 32 3.84 23.51 -5.95
CA LYS A 32 3.25 22.24 -6.37
C LYS A 32 4.34 21.19 -6.65
N LYS A 33 5.35 21.55 -7.42
CA LYS A 33 6.46 20.66 -7.77
C LYS A 33 7.28 20.20 -6.56
N SER A 34 7.39 21.04 -5.51
CA SER A 34 8.08 20.64 -4.27
C SER A 34 7.32 19.62 -3.44
N TRP A 35 6.02 19.45 -3.67
CA TRP A 35 5.18 18.44 -3.00
C TRP A 35 5.18 17.11 -3.74
N ASP A 36 5.60 17.07 -5.00
CA ASP A 36 5.69 15.84 -5.75
C ASP A 36 6.83 14.97 -5.16
N PRO A 37 6.58 13.68 -4.87
CA PRO A 37 7.60 12.81 -4.32
C PRO A 37 8.73 12.59 -5.33
N LEU A 38 9.97 12.51 -4.83
CA LEU A 38 11.12 12.20 -5.67
C LEU A 38 10.95 10.82 -6.33
N PRO A 39 11.39 10.63 -7.59
CA PRO A 39 11.31 9.35 -8.29
C PRO A 39 11.95 8.19 -7.50
N SER A 40 13.03 8.45 -6.77
CA SER A 40 13.68 7.48 -5.89
C SER A 40 12.79 7.03 -4.72
N VAL A 41 11.96 7.96 -4.19
CA VAL A 41 11.00 7.64 -3.11
C VAL A 41 9.83 6.83 -3.65
N VAL A 42 9.36 7.16 -4.85
CA VAL A 42 8.31 6.41 -5.54
C VAL A 42 8.80 4.99 -5.84
N ALA A 43 10.01 4.85 -6.41
CA ALA A 43 10.61 3.55 -6.70
C ALA A 43 10.83 2.70 -5.43
N ALA A 44 11.24 3.31 -4.31
CA ALA A 44 11.38 2.62 -3.02
C ALA A 44 10.03 2.19 -2.41
N GLY A 45 8.91 2.69 -2.95
CA GLY A 45 7.56 2.31 -2.56
C GLY A 45 7.08 0.99 -3.17
N VAL A 46 7.80 0.45 -4.15
CA VAL A 46 7.45 -0.80 -4.87
C VAL A 46 8.47 -1.89 -4.49
N THR A 47 7.99 -3.09 -4.23
CA THR A 47 8.83 -4.26 -3.94
C THR A 47 8.28 -5.46 -4.70
N THR A 48 9.12 -6.08 -5.51
CA THR A 48 8.75 -7.30 -6.26
C THR A 48 9.25 -8.53 -5.53
N VAL A 49 8.38 -9.53 -5.41
CA VAL A 49 8.64 -10.81 -4.74
C VAL A 49 8.27 -11.94 -5.70
N ASP A 50 9.21 -12.85 -5.97
CA ASP A 50 8.94 -14.07 -6.72
C ASP A 50 8.25 -15.11 -5.83
N LEU A 51 7.02 -15.46 -6.16
CA LEU A 51 6.21 -16.43 -5.43
C LEU A 51 6.62 -17.88 -5.71
N SER A 52 7.37 -18.15 -6.77
CA SER A 52 7.81 -19.51 -7.11
C SER A 52 8.72 -20.13 -6.06
N GLY A 53 9.45 -19.29 -5.30
CA GLY A 53 10.31 -19.72 -4.21
C GLY A 53 9.61 -19.89 -2.85
N VAL A 54 8.31 -19.55 -2.74
CA VAL A 54 7.57 -19.65 -1.48
C VAL A 54 7.10 -21.09 -1.28
N LYS A 55 7.55 -21.69 -0.19
CA LYS A 55 7.18 -23.08 0.17
C LYS A 55 5.77 -23.13 0.77
N GLU A 56 5.07 -24.21 0.46
CA GLU A 56 3.74 -24.46 0.98
C GLU A 56 3.75 -24.66 2.50
N GLY A 57 2.83 -24.00 3.19
CA GLY A 57 2.72 -24.06 4.66
C GLY A 57 3.77 -23.30 5.44
N GLU A 58 4.76 -22.70 4.78
CA GLU A 58 5.84 -21.91 5.40
C GLU A 58 5.58 -20.41 5.23
N LEU A 59 5.74 -19.65 6.33
CA LEU A 59 5.59 -18.20 6.28
C LEU A 59 6.82 -17.57 5.65
N TYR A 60 6.63 -16.90 4.52
CA TYR A 60 7.63 -16.04 3.91
C TYR A 60 7.37 -14.58 4.30
N THR A 61 8.40 -13.86 4.75
CA THR A 61 8.27 -12.47 5.20
C THR A 61 9.18 -11.56 4.41
N VAL A 62 8.61 -10.52 3.82
CA VAL A 62 9.35 -9.46 3.12
C VAL A 62 9.14 -8.12 3.79
N LYS A 63 10.08 -7.21 3.62
CA LYS A 63 9.96 -5.85 4.14
C LYS A 63 9.46 -4.92 3.04
N TRP A 64 8.33 -4.26 3.27
CA TRP A 64 7.77 -3.24 2.40
C TRP A 64 7.45 -1.98 3.19
N ARG A 65 7.96 -0.84 2.76
CA ARG A 65 7.77 0.46 3.44
C ARG A 65 8.02 0.39 4.96
N LYS A 66 9.09 -0.29 5.36
CA LYS A 66 9.48 -0.54 6.77
C LYS A 66 8.51 -1.42 7.58
N LYS A 67 7.48 -1.98 6.97
CA LYS A 67 6.56 -2.94 7.58
C LYS A 67 6.84 -4.36 7.09
N PRO A 68 6.70 -5.39 7.94
CA PRO A 68 6.73 -6.76 7.47
C PRO A 68 5.46 -7.06 6.67
N VAL A 69 5.62 -7.72 5.54
CA VAL A 69 4.51 -8.30 4.77
C VAL A 69 4.65 -9.81 4.82
N PHE A 70 3.62 -10.47 5.25
CA PHE A 70 3.51 -11.91 5.34
C PHE A 70 2.95 -12.47 4.04
N ILE A 71 3.60 -13.47 3.51
CA ILE A 71 3.21 -14.24 2.34
C ILE A 71 3.18 -15.70 2.76
N LEU A 72 2.00 -16.30 2.75
CA LEU A 72 1.81 -17.71 3.11
C LEU A 72 1.18 -18.45 1.93
N LYS A 73 1.94 -19.36 1.31
CA LYS A 73 1.37 -20.28 0.33
C LYS A 73 0.56 -21.33 1.08
N LYS A 74 -0.72 -21.43 0.76
CA LYS A 74 -1.64 -22.31 1.46
C LYS A 74 -1.49 -23.75 0.98
N SER A 75 -1.48 -24.70 1.92
CA SER A 75 -1.66 -26.11 1.66
C SER A 75 -3.14 -26.47 1.53
N ALA A 76 -3.43 -27.64 0.98
CA ALA A 76 -4.79 -28.10 0.73
C ALA A 76 -5.65 -28.26 1.99
N ASP A 77 -5.02 -28.44 3.14
CA ASP A 77 -5.65 -28.59 4.46
C ASP A 77 -5.91 -27.25 5.17
N MET A 78 -5.38 -26.14 4.64
CA MET A 78 -5.56 -24.81 5.25
C MET A 78 -6.91 -24.22 4.92
N GLN A 79 -7.46 -23.48 5.91
CA GLN A 79 -8.66 -22.67 5.71
C GLN A 79 -8.44 -21.67 4.58
N THR A 80 -9.37 -21.60 3.64
CA THR A 80 -9.36 -20.64 2.52
C THR A 80 -10.47 -19.61 2.68
N ASN A 81 -10.21 -18.40 2.20
CA ASN A 81 -11.20 -17.32 2.13
C ASN A 81 -11.03 -16.58 0.81
N ASP A 82 -11.99 -16.72 -0.10
CA ASP A 82 -11.95 -16.10 -1.43
C ASP A 82 -11.94 -14.56 -1.39
N LYS A 83 -12.36 -13.97 -0.26
CA LYS A 83 -12.33 -12.51 -0.06
C LYS A 83 -10.98 -11.97 0.41
N ARG A 84 -10.04 -12.85 0.75
CA ARG A 84 -8.76 -12.47 1.32
C ARG A 84 -7.56 -13.15 0.69
N ASP A 85 -7.79 -14.31 0.09
CA ASP A 85 -6.74 -15.12 -0.52
C ASP A 85 -6.49 -14.69 -1.97
N VAL A 86 -5.23 -14.55 -2.32
CA VAL A 86 -4.78 -14.26 -3.69
C VAL A 86 -4.58 -15.57 -4.42
N VAL A 87 -5.21 -15.72 -5.58
CA VAL A 87 -5.05 -16.91 -6.44
C VAL A 87 -4.06 -16.59 -7.55
N VAL A 88 -3.00 -17.37 -7.65
CA VAL A 88 -1.99 -17.27 -8.71
C VAL A 88 -1.83 -18.65 -9.36
N GLY A 89 -2.37 -18.82 -10.56
CA GLY A 89 -2.46 -20.12 -11.22
C GLY A 89 -3.34 -21.09 -10.44
N SER A 90 -2.76 -22.19 -9.96
CA SER A 90 -3.43 -23.18 -9.10
C SER A 90 -3.24 -22.92 -7.60
N ASP A 91 -2.33 -22.03 -7.24
CA ASP A 91 -1.91 -21.82 -5.86
C ASP A 91 -2.69 -20.67 -5.19
N ARG A 92 -2.88 -20.80 -3.88
CA ARG A 92 -3.51 -19.77 -3.05
C ARG A 92 -2.51 -19.20 -2.06
N TYR A 93 -2.54 -17.89 -1.92
CA TYR A 93 -1.65 -17.17 -1.03
C TYR A 93 -2.43 -16.23 -0.11
N LEU A 94 -2.05 -16.19 1.16
CA LEU A 94 -2.33 -15.03 1.99
C LEU A 94 -1.23 -14.00 1.76
N VAL A 95 -1.60 -12.75 1.48
CA VAL A 95 -0.69 -11.61 1.43
C VAL A 95 -1.23 -10.54 2.36
N CYS A 96 -0.55 -10.29 3.48
CA CYS A 96 -1.03 -9.31 4.45
C CYS A 96 0.13 -8.57 5.13
N ILE A 97 -0.16 -7.40 5.70
CA ILE A 97 0.77 -6.68 6.55
C ILE A 97 0.86 -7.41 7.89
N GLY A 98 2.06 -7.85 8.27
CA GLY A 98 2.33 -8.60 9.50
C GLY A 98 2.34 -7.72 10.75
N LEU A 99 1.30 -6.88 10.89
CA LEU A 99 1.10 -6.02 12.06
C LEU A 99 -0.29 -6.29 12.64
N CYS A 100 -0.32 -6.67 13.92
CA CYS A 100 -1.56 -6.89 14.66
C CYS A 100 -2.41 -5.61 14.67
N THR A 101 -3.67 -5.72 14.29
CA THR A 101 -4.61 -4.60 14.16
C THR A 101 -5.05 -4.03 15.51
N HIS A 102 -4.62 -4.61 16.63
CA HIS A 102 -4.82 -4.02 17.95
C HIS A 102 -3.86 -2.82 18.16
N LEU A 103 -2.55 -3.06 18.30
CA LEU A 103 -1.55 -2.02 18.58
C LEU A 103 -0.25 -2.19 17.77
N GLY A 104 -0.26 -2.92 16.65
CA GLY A 104 0.85 -2.99 15.72
C GLY A 104 1.98 -3.95 16.10
N CYS A 105 1.80 -4.85 17.08
CA CYS A 105 2.78 -5.92 17.33
C CYS A 105 2.86 -6.87 16.14
N ILE A 106 4.01 -7.50 15.91
CA ILE A 106 4.19 -8.48 14.84
C ILE A 106 3.72 -9.84 15.37
N PRO A 107 2.64 -10.45 14.84
CA PRO A 107 2.19 -11.77 15.25
C PRO A 107 3.13 -12.85 14.72
N GLY A 108 3.39 -13.89 15.53
CA GLY A 108 4.14 -15.06 15.12
C GLY A 108 3.23 -16.09 14.44
N TYR A 109 3.70 -16.70 13.35
CA TYR A 109 2.99 -17.81 12.71
C TYR A 109 3.27 -19.14 13.41
N LYS A 110 2.24 -19.93 13.66
CA LYS A 110 2.31 -21.28 14.21
C LYS A 110 1.86 -22.31 13.17
N PRO A 111 2.78 -23.01 12.50
CA PRO A 111 2.42 -23.96 11.44
C PRO A 111 1.50 -25.09 11.93
N ALA A 112 1.66 -25.58 13.16
CA ALA A 112 0.88 -26.67 13.72
C ALA A 112 -0.61 -26.36 13.88
N SER A 113 -0.96 -25.10 14.23
CA SER A 113 -2.36 -24.64 14.32
C SER A 113 -2.78 -23.79 13.13
N GLN A 114 -1.86 -23.49 12.18
CA GLN A 114 -2.08 -22.64 11.01
C GLN A 114 -2.59 -21.24 11.38
N GLU A 115 -2.11 -20.68 12.49
CA GLU A 115 -2.57 -19.43 13.07
C GLU A 115 -1.44 -18.43 13.24
N PHE A 116 -1.81 -17.14 13.17
CA PHE A 116 -0.92 -16.06 13.60
C PHE A 116 -1.31 -15.63 15.02
N VAL A 117 -0.36 -15.73 15.95
CA VAL A 117 -0.56 -15.43 17.36
C VAL A 117 0.22 -14.18 17.75
N CYS A 118 -0.48 -13.17 18.21
CA CYS A 118 0.12 -11.94 18.72
C CYS A 118 0.43 -12.09 20.20
N ALA A 119 1.72 -12.19 20.56
CA ALA A 119 2.16 -12.41 21.93
C ALA A 119 1.88 -11.23 22.88
N CYS A 120 1.64 -10.01 22.34
CA CYS A 120 1.44 -8.82 23.18
C CYS A 120 0.16 -8.90 24.02
N HIS A 121 -0.95 -9.30 23.43
CA HIS A 121 -2.26 -9.33 24.10
C HIS A 121 -3.11 -10.55 23.71
N GLY A 122 -2.50 -11.60 23.18
CA GLY A 122 -3.18 -12.86 22.89
C GLY A 122 -4.14 -12.81 21.67
N GLY A 123 -4.01 -11.82 20.78
CA GLY A 123 -4.80 -11.80 19.54
C GLY A 123 -4.43 -12.96 18.63
N ILE A 124 -5.43 -13.63 18.04
CA ILE A 124 -5.23 -14.76 17.14
C ILE A 124 -5.90 -14.47 15.79
N PHE A 125 -5.18 -14.76 14.71
CA PHE A 125 -5.71 -14.70 13.35
C PHE A 125 -5.53 -16.04 12.67
N ASN A 126 -6.51 -16.42 11.85
CA ASN A 126 -6.46 -17.67 11.08
C ASN A 126 -5.48 -17.58 9.86
N ALA A 127 -5.39 -18.67 9.09
CA ALA A 127 -4.54 -18.74 7.89
C ALA A 127 -4.92 -17.75 6.78
N SER A 128 -6.10 -17.12 6.82
CA SER A 128 -6.53 -16.03 5.92
C SER A 128 -6.38 -14.64 6.55
N GLY A 129 -5.72 -14.55 7.71
CA GLY A 129 -5.48 -13.29 8.42
C GLY A 129 -6.74 -12.67 9.04
N GLU A 130 -7.82 -13.42 9.21
CA GLU A 130 -9.02 -12.99 9.93
C GLU A 130 -8.80 -13.14 11.43
N ASN A 131 -9.24 -12.15 12.20
CA ASN A 131 -9.17 -12.23 13.65
C ASN A 131 -10.22 -13.23 14.17
N VAL A 132 -9.76 -14.24 14.90
CA VAL A 132 -10.62 -15.30 15.47
C VAL A 132 -10.71 -15.21 16.99
N PHE A 133 -9.74 -14.54 17.63
CA PHE A 133 -9.74 -14.37 19.08
C PHE A 133 -8.96 -13.14 19.54
N GLY A 134 -9.36 -12.56 20.66
CA GLY A 134 -8.68 -11.50 21.38
C GLY A 134 -9.03 -10.08 20.94
N PRO A 135 -8.21 -9.09 21.33
CA PRO A 135 -8.53 -7.67 21.18
C PRO A 135 -8.40 -7.07 19.76
N PRO A 136 -7.83 -7.71 18.73
CA PRO A 136 -7.77 -7.13 17.39
C PRO A 136 -9.18 -6.83 16.85
N PRO A 137 -9.49 -5.58 16.43
CA PRO A 137 -10.85 -5.21 16.03
C PRO A 137 -11.20 -5.62 14.59
N ARG A 138 -10.21 -6.02 13.78
CA ARG A 138 -10.37 -6.33 12.36
C ARG A 138 -9.27 -7.27 11.86
N PRO A 139 -9.46 -7.91 10.70
CA PRO A 139 -8.45 -8.75 10.08
C PRO A 139 -7.13 -8.01 9.81
N LEU A 140 -6.05 -8.75 9.56
CA LEU A 140 -4.77 -8.20 9.10
C LEU A 140 -4.95 -7.44 7.80
N ASP A 141 -4.29 -6.29 7.65
CA ASP A 141 -4.42 -5.44 6.47
C ASP A 141 -3.80 -6.09 5.23
N ILE A 142 -4.46 -5.97 4.09
CA ILE A 142 -3.93 -6.37 2.79
C ILE A 142 -3.22 -5.17 2.17
N PRO A 143 -1.91 -5.24 1.86
CA PRO A 143 -1.22 -4.15 1.17
C PRO A 143 -1.70 -4.04 -0.27
N PRO A 144 -1.61 -2.88 -0.94
CA PRO A 144 -1.83 -2.80 -2.37
C PRO A 144 -0.80 -3.66 -3.10
N PHE A 145 -1.27 -4.48 -4.02
CA PHE A 145 -0.41 -5.38 -4.80
C PHE A 145 -0.96 -5.60 -6.22
N LYS A 146 -0.10 -6.10 -7.07
CA LYS A 146 -0.39 -6.55 -8.44
C LYS A 146 0.32 -7.88 -8.70
N ILE A 147 -0.29 -8.75 -9.46
CA ILE A 147 0.34 -10.01 -9.91
C ILE A 147 0.84 -9.85 -11.34
N GLU A 148 2.11 -10.17 -11.57
CA GLU A 148 2.74 -10.22 -12.88
C GLU A 148 3.38 -11.59 -13.10
N GLY A 149 2.61 -12.51 -13.71
CA GLY A 149 3.01 -13.90 -13.84
C GLY A 149 3.14 -14.59 -12.48
N THR A 150 4.36 -14.94 -12.05
CA THR A 150 4.68 -15.48 -10.73
C THR A 150 5.15 -14.42 -9.73
N ASN A 151 5.26 -13.16 -10.16
CA ASN A 151 5.75 -12.09 -9.31
C ASN A 151 4.60 -11.33 -8.62
N LEU A 152 4.74 -11.14 -7.32
CA LEU A 152 3.92 -10.26 -6.50
C LEU A 152 4.62 -8.89 -6.43
N VAL A 153 3.99 -7.86 -6.96
CA VAL A 153 4.46 -6.48 -6.92
C VAL A 153 3.70 -5.73 -5.84
N LEU A 154 4.35 -5.45 -4.72
CA LEU A 154 3.79 -4.68 -3.60
C LEU A 154 3.91 -3.19 -3.86
N GLY A 155 2.87 -2.43 -3.59
CA GLY A 155 2.83 -0.97 -3.73
C GLY A 155 2.07 -0.48 -4.96
N GLU A 156 1.61 -1.37 -5.83
CA GLU A 156 0.75 -1.08 -6.98
C GLU A 156 -0.60 -1.79 -6.84
N GLU A 157 -1.67 -1.14 -7.27
CA GLU A 157 -3.01 -1.73 -7.23
C GLU A 157 -3.31 -2.48 -8.53
N GLY A 158 -3.26 -3.80 -8.47
CA GLY A 158 -3.67 -4.68 -9.57
C GLY A 158 -5.17 -4.99 -9.57
N PRO A 159 -5.67 -5.69 -10.62
CA PRO A 159 -7.05 -6.13 -10.69
C PRO A 159 -7.42 -7.10 -9.55
N GLU A 160 -6.51 -7.97 -9.14
CA GLU A 160 -6.70 -8.93 -8.05
C GLU A 160 -6.91 -8.21 -6.71
N TYR A 161 -6.09 -7.20 -6.41
CA TYR A 161 -6.25 -6.37 -5.22
C TYR A 161 -7.61 -5.65 -5.21
N LYS A 162 -8.01 -5.06 -6.34
CA LYS A 162 -9.30 -4.36 -6.45
C LYS A 162 -10.48 -5.32 -6.26
N ALA A 163 -10.38 -6.54 -6.79
CA ALA A 163 -11.40 -7.56 -6.58
C ALA A 163 -11.56 -7.94 -5.11
N LEU A 164 -10.45 -8.12 -4.37
CA LEU A 164 -10.48 -8.39 -2.93
C LEU A 164 -11.05 -7.22 -2.10
N MET A 165 -10.81 -5.98 -2.51
CA MET A 165 -11.32 -4.81 -1.79
C MET A 165 -12.81 -4.53 -2.03
N GLN A 166 -13.41 -5.11 -3.06
CA GLN A 166 -14.83 -4.97 -3.41
C GLN A 166 -15.70 -6.17 -2.94
N ALA A 167 -15.08 -7.26 -2.49
CA ALA A 167 -15.74 -8.47 -2.02
C ALA A 167 -16.14 -8.40 -0.54
#